data_bf1ae54ed0d0e7fa154b04865e441acd
#
_entry.id   bf1ae54ed0d0e7fa154b04865e441acd
#
_cell.length_a   1.000
_cell.length_b   1.000
_cell.length_c   1.000
_cell.angle_alpha   90.00
_cell.angle_beta   90.00
_cell.angle_gamma   90.00
#
_symmetry.space_group_name_H-M   'P 1'
#
loop_
_entity.id
_entity.type
_entity.pdbx_description
1 polymer ?
#
loop_
_entity_poly.entity_id
_entity_poly.type
_entity_poly.pdbx_seq_one_letter_code
_entity_poly.pdbx_strand_id
1 'polypeptide(L)'
;MPPTESTAHLRTIVVPTDGSHASLQAVALACDIARKNKGQVYVLHVIEVKRTLPLDAQLEMEEAVGDEILARAEEVARRQGFQVETEILHAREAAPAIVDEAVAREADLIVLGMGYQRALGEHQLGRVVPYALENAPCEVWVCRHPAEE
;
A
#
# COMPACT_ATOMS: atom_id res chain seq x y z
N MET A 1 3.81 -19.16 -24.49
CA MET A 1 4.25 -18.66 -23.17
C MET A 1 3.23 -19.05 -22.10
N PRO A 2 3.66 -19.84 -21.14
CA PRO A 2 2.74 -20.21 -20.10
C PRO A 2 2.26 -18.99 -19.32
N PRO A 3 0.96 -18.90 -18.97
CA PRO A 3 0.45 -17.76 -18.22
C PRO A 3 1.14 -17.57 -16.87
N THR A 4 1.65 -18.66 -16.28
CA THR A 4 2.29 -18.59 -14.97
C THR A 4 3.55 -17.73 -14.96
N GLU A 5 4.13 -17.46 -16.14
CA GLU A 5 5.34 -16.64 -16.22
C GLU A 5 5.05 -15.17 -16.36
N SER A 6 3.78 -14.79 -16.57
CA SER A 6 3.43 -13.39 -16.83
C SER A 6 3.67 -12.47 -15.62
N THR A 7 3.75 -13.03 -14.42
CA THR A 7 3.99 -12.23 -13.21
C THR A 7 5.39 -12.42 -12.64
N ALA A 8 6.25 -13.17 -13.33
CA ALA A 8 7.57 -13.52 -12.79
C ALA A 8 8.47 -12.31 -12.57
N HIS A 9 8.23 -11.21 -13.28
CA HIS A 9 9.00 -9.99 -13.15
C HIS A 9 8.58 -9.14 -11.94
N LEU A 10 7.48 -9.48 -11.28
CA LEU A 10 6.96 -8.69 -10.18
C LEU A 10 7.62 -9.12 -8.88
N ARG A 11 8.76 -8.52 -8.58
CA ARG A 11 9.55 -8.92 -7.42
C ARG A 11 9.58 -7.88 -6.32
N THR A 12 9.67 -6.61 -6.63
CA THR A 12 9.63 -5.54 -5.64
C THR A 12 8.26 -4.90 -5.68
N ILE A 13 7.51 -5.08 -4.61
CA ILE A 13 6.09 -4.69 -4.58
C ILE A 13 5.86 -3.70 -3.44
N VAL A 14 5.17 -2.62 -3.74
CA VAL A 14 4.79 -1.59 -2.77
C VAL A 14 3.30 -1.66 -2.55
N VAL A 15 2.88 -1.68 -1.29
CA VAL A 15 1.46 -1.75 -0.92
C VAL A 15 1.17 -0.70 0.15
N PRO A 16 0.44 0.36 -0.17
CA PRO A 16 0.00 1.27 0.87
C PRO A 16 -1.19 0.70 1.63
N THR A 17 -1.27 0.98 2.91
CA THR A 17 -2.40 0.53 3.72
C THR A 17 -2.88 1.64 4.64
N ASP A 18 -4.20 1.76 4.73
CA ASP A 18 -4.85 2.65 5.69
C ASP A 18 -5.52 1.83 6.81
N GLY A 19 -5.23 0.54 6.88
CA GLY A 19 -5.81 -0.35 7.85
C GLY A 19 -7.15 -0.93 7.45
N SER A 20 -7.69 -0.54 6.29
CA SER A 20 -8.96 -1.08 5.82
C SER A 20 -8.81 -2.55 5.43
N HIS A 21 -9.92 -3.26 5.45
CA HIS A 21 -9.92 -4.66 5.04
C HIS A 21 -9.38 -4.83 3.63
N ALA A 22 -9.81 -3.96 2.71
CA ALA A 22 -9.36 -4.04 1.32
C ALA A 22 -7.85 -3.85 1.21
N SER A 23 -7.27 -2.90 1.96
CA SER A 23 -5.83 -2.69 1.88
C SER A 23 -5.05 -3.86 2.50
N LEU A 24 -5.61 -4.50 3.53
CA LEU A 24 -4.97 -5.67 4.11
C LEU A 24 -5.06 -6.88 3.18
N GLN A 25 -6.15 -7.00 2.41
CA GLN A 25 -6.24 -8.02 1.37
C GLN A 25 -5.19 -7.79 0.29
N ALA A 26 -4.92 -6.53 -0.04
CA ALA A 26 -3.87 -6.21 -0.99
C ALA A 26 -2.49 -6.64 -0.48
N VAL A 27 -2.25 -6.50 0.83
CA VAL A 27 -1.02 -6.98 1.44
C VAL A 27 -0.90 -8.49 1.27
N ALA A 28 -1.99 -9.23 1.51
CA ALA A 28 -1.96 -10.69 1.36
C ALA A 28 -1.65 -11.09 -0.09
N LEU A 29 -2.27 -10.42 -1.04
CA LEU A 29 -2.02 -10.69 -2.45
C LEU A 29 -0.57 -10.41 -2.83
N ALA A 30 -0.05 -9.28 -2.39
CA ALA A 30 1.34 -8.91 -2.67
C ALA A 30 2.32 -9.95 -2.11
N CYS A 31 2.06 -10.42 -0.88
CA CYS A 31 2.89 -11.43 -0.26
C CYS A 31 2.89 -12.74 -1.06
N ASP A 32 1.72 -13.12 -1.59
CA ASP A 32 1.61 -14.32 -2.40
C ASP A 32 2.45 -14.22 -3.66
N ILE A 33 2.38 -13.08 -4.34
CA ILE A 33 3.16 -12.85 -5.55
C ILE A 33 4.65 -12.83 -5.24
N ALA A 34 5.05 -12.07 -4.21
CA ALA A 34 6.46 -11.94 -3.87
C ALA A 34 7.06 -13.28 -3.44
N ARG A 35 6.30 -14.08 -2.69
CA ARG A 35 6.79 -15.37 -2.25
C ARG A 35 7.10 -16.27 -3.44
N LYS A 36 6.22 -16.28 -4.45
CA LYS A 36 6.43 -17.09 -5.65
C LYS A 36 7.63 -16.63 -6.45
N ASN A 37 7.88 -15.31 -6.45
CA ASN A 37 8.93 -14.73 -7.28
C ASN A 37 10.22 -14.44 -6.51
N LYS A 38 10.26 -14.84 -5.23
CA LYS A 38 11.41 -14.56 -4.35
C LYS A 38 11.70 -13.08 -4.26
N GLY A 39 10.64 -12.30 -4.11
CA GLY A 39 10.74 -10.86 -4.08
C GLY A 39 10.55 -10.28 -2.69
N GLN A 40 10.25 -8.99 -2.64
CA GLN A 40 10.09 -8.22 -1.42
C GLN A 40 8.81 -7.42 -1.47
N VAL A 41 8.21 -7.20 -0.29
CA VAL A 41 7.02 -6.36 -0.16
C VAL A 41 7.31 -5.25 0.84
N TYR A 42 7.04 -4.02 0.44
CA TYR A 42 7.14 -2.83 1.29
C TYR A 42 5.73 -2.33 1.54
N VAL A 43 5.31 -2.38 2.80
CA VAL A 43 3.99 -1.90 3.20
C VAL A 43 4.15 -0.51 3.77
N LEU A 44 3.42 0.45 3.21
CA LEU A 44 3.56 1.86 3.57
C LEU A 44 2.28 2.36 4.21
N HIS A 45 2.43 3.14 5.25
CA HIS A 45 1.32 3.91 5.81
C HIS A 45 1.74 5.38 5.77
N VAL A 46 0.88 6.25 5.22
CA VAL A 46 1.19 7.66 5.08
C VAL A 46 0.38 8.46 6.08
N ILE A 47 1.07 9.28 6.86
CA ILE A 47 0.43 10.27 7.72
C ILE A 47 0.43 11.57 6.93
N GLU A 48 -0.77 12.08 6.61
CA GLU A 48 -0.87 13.35 5.91
C GLU A 48 -0.77 14.48 6.91
N VAL A 49 0.26 15.29 6.75
CA VAL A 49 0.55 16.39 7.68
C VAL A 49 -0.08 17.66 7.16
N LYS A 50 -0.89 18.31 8.01
CA LYS A 50 -1.55 19.57 7.62
C LYS A 50 -0.52 20.63 7.26
N ARG A 51 -0.88 21.48 6.29
CA ARG A 51 0.03 22.53 5.83
C ARG A 51 0.36 23.54 6.91
N THR A 52 -0.45 23.61 7.96
CA THR A 52 -0.20 24.49 9.09
C THR A 52 0.89 23.96 10.03
N LEU A 53 1.34 22.74 9.82
CA LEU A 53 2.37 22.10 10.65
C LEU A 53 3.61 21.80 9.81
N PRO A 54 4.79 21.79 10.43
CA PRO A 54 5.98 21.33 9.71
C PRO A 54 5.89 19.83 9.44
N LEU A 55 6.59 19.37 8.40
CA LEU A 55 6.56 17.95 8.05
C LEU A 55 7.12 17.05 9.15
N ASP A 56 8.02 17.57 9.96
CA ASP A 56 8.61 16.81 11.06
C ASP A 56 7.87 17.00 12.38
N ALA A 57 6.64 17.54 12.34
CA ALA A 57 5.84 17.68 13.55
C ALA A 57 5.63 16.31 14.20
N GLN A 58 5.69 16.29 15.52
CA GLN A 58 5.46 15.06 16.26
C GLN A 58 3.96 14.83 16.38
N LEU A 59 3.48 13.80 15.70
CA LEU A 59 2.06 13.45 15.67
C LEU A 59 1.90 12.11 16.36
N GLU A 60 2.03 12.13 17.69
CA GLU A 60 2.13 10.89 18.49
C GLU A 60 0.92 9.98 18.31
N MET A 61 -0.28 10.55 18.27
CA MET A 61 -1.48 9.73 18.11
C MET A 61 -1.54 9.09 16.73
N GLU A 62 -1.23 9.87 15.72
CA GLU A 62 -1.24 9.38 14.35
C GLU A 62 -0.17 8.32 14.14
N GLU A 63 1.00 8.49 14.77
CA GLU A 63 2.05 7.50 14.65
C GLU A 63 1.69 6.22 15.39
N ALA A 64 1.03 6.32 16.55
CA ALA A 64 0.58 5.13 17.26
C ALA A 64 -0.45 4.35 16.46
N VAL A 65 -1.38 5.06 15.81
CA VAL A 65 -2.35 4.43 14.93
C VAL A 65 -1.64 3.77 13.74
N GLY A 66 -0.67 4.47 13.15
CA GLY A 66 0.11 3.93 12.05
C GLY A 66 0.87 2.67 12.42
N ASP A 67 1.50 2.67 13.59
CA ASP A 67 2.20 1.49 14.07
C ASP A 67 1.26 0.30 14.22
N GLU A 68 0.04 0.55 14.71
CA GLU A 68 -0.94 -0.51 14.86
C GLU A 68 -1.41 -1.03 13.51
N ILE A 69 -1.63 -0.11 12.54
CA ILE A 69 -2.02 -0.50 11.19
C ILE A 69 -0.94 -1.38 10.57
N LEU A 70 0.32 -0.97 10.70
CA LEU A 70 1.42 -1.74 10.13
C LEU A 70 1.60 -3.08 10.84
N ALA A 71 1.35 -3.12 12.15
CA ALA A 71 1.41 -4.40 12.87
C ALA A 71 0.36 -5.38 12.36
N ARG A 72 -0.82 -4.88 11.99
CA ARG A 72 -1.84 -5.75 11.39
C ARG A 72 -1.42 -6.24 10.01
N ALA A 73 -0.76 -5.39 9.24
CA ALA A 73 -0.25 -5.82 7.93
C ALA A 73 0.82 -6.89 8.10
N GLU A 74 1.70 -6.74 9.08
CA GLU A 74 2.71 -7.74 9.37
C GLU A 74 2.09 -9.07 9.78
N GLU A 75 0.98 -9.02 10.51
CA GLU A 75 0.28 -10.23 10.90
C GLU A 75 -0.34 -10.93 9.69
N VAL A 76 -0.93 -10.15 8.78
CA VAL A 76 -1.47 -10.71 7.53
C VAL A 76 -0.36 -11.40 6.75
N ALA A 77 0.80 -10.74 6.64
CA ALA A 77 1.93 -11.32 5.92
C ALA A 77 2.41 -12.61 6.58
N ARG A 78 2.49 -12.62 7.90
CA ARG A 78 2.95 -13.81 8.63
C ARG A 78 2.03 -15.01 8.36
N ARG A 79 0.72 -14.76 8.28
CA ARG A 79 -0.23 -15.82 7.96
C ARG A 79 -0.05 -16.35 6.56
N GLN A 80 0.52 -15.57 5.66
CA GLN A 80 0.85 -16.00 4.31
C GLN A 80 2.24 -16.64 4.24
N GLY A 81 2.91 -16.78 5.38
CA GLY A 81 4.25 -17.32 5.42
C GLY A 81 5.30 -16.39 4.82
N PHE A 82 5.10 -15.08 4.98
CA PHE A 82 5.98 -14.09 4.36
C PHE A 82 6.28 -12.97 5.36
N GLN A 83 7.43 -12.35 5.21
CA GLN A 83 7.83 -11.23 6.04
C GLN A 83 7.94 -9.97 5.19
N VAL A 84 7.24 -8.92 5.58
CA VAL A 84 7.24 -7.65 4.86
C VAL A 84 8.10 -6.63 5.58
N GLU A 85 8.52 -5.59 4.83
CA GLU A 85 9.11 -4.40 5.41
C GLU A 85 8.01 -3.36 5.55
N THR A 86 8.03 -2.60 6.63
CA THR A 86 6.99 -1.59 6.86
C THR A 86 7.62 -0.23 7.08
N GLU A 87 6.90 0.81 6.70
CA GLU A 87 7.38 2.18 6.87
C GLU A 87 6.22 3.16 7.01
N ILE A 88 6.37 4.12 7.92
CA ILE A 88 5.45 5.25 8.02
C ILE A 88 6.08 6.41 7.29
N LEU A 89 5.35 7.02 6.38
CA LEU A 89 5.77 8.22 5.67
C LEU A 89 4.97 9.41 6.15
N HIS A 90 5.64 10.55 6.27
CA HIS A 90 4.98 11.83 6.56
C HIS A 90 5.00 12.68 5.31
N ALA A 91 3.84 13.12 4.85
CA ALA A 91 3.75 13.89 3.62
C ALA A 91 2.52 14.79 3.65
N ARG A 92 2.50 15.77 2.76
CA ARG A 92 1.32 16.62 2.61
C ARG A 92 0.17 15.86 1.96
N GLU A 93 0.50 15.00 0.99
CA GLU A 93 -0.49 14.19 0.28
C GLU A 93 0.04 12.78 0.12
N ALA A 94 -0.82 11.81 0.34
CA ALA A 94 -0.42 10.42 0.30
C ALA A 94 -0.06 9.95 -1.11
N ALA A 95 -0.83 10.38 -2.12
CA ALA A 95 -0.66 9.83 -3.46
C ALA A 95 0.73 10.09 -4.04
N PRO A 96 1.24 11.34 -4.07
CA PRO A 96 2.60 11.56 -4.56
C PRO A 96 3.64 10.85 -3.70
N ALA A 97 3.44 10.79 -2.38
CA ALA A 97 4.41 10.16 -1.49
C ALA A 97 4.56 8.68 -1.79
N ILE A 98 3.45 8.00 -2.06
CA ILE A 98 3.47 6.57 -2.37
C ILE A 98 4.19 6.33 -3.70
N VAL A 99 3.86 7.11 -4.72
CA VAL A 99 4.50 6.95 -6.03
C VAL A 99 5.99 7.27 -5.94
N ASP A 100 6.36 8.33 -5.22
CA ASP A 100 7.77 8.68 -5.05
C ASP A 100 8.54 7.58 -4.33
N GLU A 101 7.90 6.96 -3.34
CA GLU A 101 8.54 5.87 -2.63
C GLU A 101 8.73 4.64 -3.53
N ALA A 102 7.72 4.37 -4.37
CA ALA A 102 7.85 3.27 -5.33
C ALA A 102 8.99 3.51 -6.32
N VAL A 103 9.15 4.76 -6.75
CA VAL A 103 10.27 5.12 -7.63
C VAL A 103 11.60 4.92 -6.91
N ALA A 104 11.70 5.40 -5.67
CA ALA A 104 12.94 5.30 -4.91
C ALA A 104 13.34 3.83 -4.66
N ARG A 105 12.38 2.95 -4.52
CA ARG A 105 12.64 1.54 -4.28
C ARG A 105 12.70 0.72 -5.56
N GLU A 106 12.57 1.36 -6.72
CA GLU A 106 12.56 0.69 -8.01
C GLU A 106 11.52 -0.43 -8.04
N ALA A 107 10.32 -0.11 -7.59
CA ALA A 107 9.26 -1.10 -7.49
C ALA A 107 8.81 -1.57 -8.86
N ASP A 108 8.47 -2.85 -8.94
CA ASP A 108 7.92 -3.45 -10.16
C ASP A 108 6.41 -3.36 -10.18
N LEU A 109 5.79 -3.22 -9.01
CA LEU A 109 4.35 -3.26 -8.88
C LEU A 109 3.90 -2.48 -7.66
N ILE A 110 2.81 -1.73 -7.82
CA ILE A 110 2.08 -1.16 -6.70
C ILE A 110 0.73 -1.86 -6.66
N VAL A 111 0.36 -2.42 -5.51
CA VAL A 111 -0.94 -3.06 -5.33
C VAL A 111 -1.80 -2.16 -4.45
N LEU A 112 -2.95 -1.77 -4.96
CA LEU A 112 -3.87 -0.88 -4.26
C LEU A 112 -5.17 -1.63 -3.99
N GLY A 113 -5.54 -1.72 -2.72
CA GLY A 113 -6.80 -2.32 -2.35
C GLY A 113 -7.82 -1.25 -2.05
N MET A 114 -9.01 -1.37 -2.61
CA MET A 114 -10.09 -0.46 -2.26
C MET A 114 -11.39 -1.24 -2.11
N GLY A 115 -12.15 -0.86 -1.11
CA GLY A 115 -13.43 -1.47 -0.87
C GLY A 115 -14.52 -0.77 -1.67
N TYR A 116 -15.71 -1.31 -1.59
CA TYR A 116 -16.87 -0.66 -2.16
C TYR A 116 -17.09 0.66 -1.43
N GLN A 117 -17.21 1.73 -2.18
CA GLN A 117 -17.39 3.06 -1.64
C GLN A 117 -18.81 3.54 -1.85
N ARG A 118 -19.42 3.97 -0.78
CA ARG A 118 -20.66 4.71 -0.92
C ARG A 118 -20.32 6.17 -1.15
N ALA A 119 -21.33 6.94 -1.55
CA ALA A 119 -21.12 8.33 -1.94
C ALA A 119 -20.58 9.21 -0.82
N LEU A 120 -20.70 8.78 0.43
CA LEU A 120 -20.26 9.57 1.56
C LEU A 120 -18.88 9.13 2.01
N GLY A 121 -17.94 10.02 1.91
CA GLY A 121 -16.61 9.80 2.41
C GLY A 121 -15.66 9.18 1.39
N GLU A 122 -14.52 9.81 1.26
CA GLU A 122 -13.43 9.30 0.45
C GLU A 122 -12.34 8.81 1.40
N HIS A 123 -11.89 7.61 1.16
CA HIS A 123 -10.71 7.11 1.85
C HIS A 123 -9.46 7.67 1.19
N GLN A 124 -8.39 7.80 1.98
CA GLN A 124 -7.12 8.26 1.47
C GLN A 124 -6.69 7.46 0.25
N LEU A 125 -6.84 6.12 0.29
CA LEU A 125 -6.44 5.27 -0.83
C LEU A 125 -7.30 5.48 -2.07
N GLY A 126 -8.54 5.96 -1.90
CA GLY A 126 -9.39 6.30 -3.05
C GLY A 126 -8.81 7.43 -3.88
N ARG A 127 -8.08 8.34 -3.26
CA ARG A 127 -7.42 9.41 -3.98
C ARG A 127 -6.11 8.96 -4.61
N VAL A 128 -5.51 7.91 -4.05
CA VAL A 128 -4.24 7.37 -4.56
C VAL A 128 -4.43 6.69 -5.91
N VAL A 129 -5.56 6.01 -6.10
CA VAL A 129 -5.78 5.19 -7.28
C VAL A 129 -5.63 5.97 -8.59
N PRO A 130 -6.38 7.06 -8.81
CA PRO A 130 -6.22 7.78 -10.08
C PRO A 130 -4.83 8.37 -10.24
N TYR A 131 -4.23 8.84 -9.15
CA TYR A 131 -2.90 9.42 -9.23
C TYR A 131 -1.86 8.36 -9.61
N ALA A 132 -1.93 7.18 -9.00
CA ALA A 132 -0.97 6.11 -9.30
C ALA A 132 -1.13 5.61 -10.72
N LEU A 133 -2.37 5.45 -11.18
CA LEU A 133 -2.62 5.00 -12.56
C LEU A 133 -2.05 5.98 -13.58
N GLU A 134 -2.02 7.26 -13.25
CA GLU A 134 -1.53 8.29 -14.16
C GLU A 134 -0.02 8.52 -14.05
N ASN A 135 0.54 8.34 -12.88
CA ASN A 135 1.90 8.80 -12.61
C ASN A 135 2.91 7.72 -12.24
N ALA A 136 2.49 6.52 -11.89
CA ALA A 136 3.44 5.48 -11.48
C ALA A 136 4.19 4.96 -12.70
N PRO A 137 5.53 4.81 -12.61
CA PRO A 137 6.30 4.29 -13.73
C PRO A 137 6.32 2.77 -13.81
N CYS A 138 5.63 2.11 -12.88
CA CYS A 138 5.58 0.65 -12.81
C CYS A 138 4.15 0.16 -12.99
N GLU A 139 4.00 -1.14 -12.98
CA GLU A 139 2.68 -1.76 -13.06
C GLU A 139 1.86 -1.42 -11.82
N VAL A 140 0.56 -1.19 -11.99
CA VAL A 140 -0.34 -0.87 -10.87
C VAL A 140 -1.54 -1.79 -10.96
N TRP A 141 -1.80 -2.50 -9.86
CA TRP A 141 -2.99 -3.35 -9.75
C TRP A 141 -3.94 -2.71 -8.75
N VAL A 142 -5.18 -2.56 -9.16
CA VAL A 142 -6.23 -2.06 -8.27
C VAL A 142 -7.19 -3.21 -7.99
N CYS A 143 -7.26 -3.58 -6.72
CA CYS A 143 -8.10 -4.69 -6.28
C CYS A 143 -9.29 -4.12 -5.53
N ARG A 144 -10.44 -4.10 -6.20
CA ARG A 144 -11.66 -3.59 -5.59
C ARG A 144 -12.44 -4.74 -4.99
N HIS A 145 -12.69 -4.64 -3.70
CA HIS A 145 -13.43 -5.69 -2.98
C HIS A 145 -14.88 -5.27 -2.81
N PRO A 146 -15.80 -6.23 -2.80
CA PRO A 146 -17.22 -5.90 -2.56
C PRO A 146 -17.41 -5.43 -1.12
N ALA A 147 -18.55 -4.78 -0.88
CA ALA A 147 -18.87 -4.32 0.46
C ALA A 147 -18.95 -5.52 1.41
N GLU A 148 -18.41 -5.33 2.61
CA GLU A 148 -18.59 -6.33 3.66
C GLU A 148 -19.95 -6.20 4.29
N GLU A 149 -20.50 -7.31 4.71
CA GLU A 149 -21.80 -7.32 5.37
C GLU A 149 -21.68 -7.62 6.84
#